data_55f4a893b14e6571bb88cdd4bdc1401d
#
_entry.id   55f4a893b14e6571bb88cdd4bdc1401d
#
_cell.length_a   1.000
_cell.length_b   1.000
_cell.length_c   1.000
_cell.angle_alpha   90.00
_cell.angle_beta   90.00
_cell.angle_gamma   90.00
#
_symmetry.space_group_name_H-M   'P 1'
#
loop_
_entity.id
_entity.type
_entity.pdbx_description
1 polymer ?
#
loop_
_entity_poly.entity_id
_entity_poly.type
_entity_poly.pdbx_seq_one_letter_code
_entity_poly.pdbx_strand_id
1 'polypeptide(L)'
;MNITFIGFGEAGGILAQDLQAQGNAVTVWDRKALVAETLPALQQKAQQGRVRLAASLADALQDATLVFSTVTASQALNVVQQAAALLQNGQHFLDLNSVAPHTKRAAAEVIHAAGASYIDVAVMAPVPPKRLATPLLIGGAQAERVKPLLHQLGLNSRLLGSEVGEASAIKMCRSVMIKGLEALTTECLSAARQYGVEQAVLDSLHASFPSLGWNDQLPHYLISRVAEHGQRRAEEMQEVVKTLQDVKVPADMSAAIVATQQGLVDALNARALRYQQLTPFIWQETLDKIYPPQ
;
A
#
# COMPACT_ATOMS: atom_id res chain seq x y z
N MET A 1 6.44 19.13 -16.05
CA MET A 1 5.04 18.99 -15.60
C MET A 1 5.02 19.28 -14.11
N ASN A 2 3.95 19.88 -13.58
CA ASN A 2 3.80 20.17 -12.16
C ASN A 2 3.08 19.01 -11.47
N ILE A 3 3.79 18.32 -10.60
CA ILE A 3 3.33 17.09 -9.95
C ILE A 3 3.33 17.29 -8.44
N THR A 4 2.23 16.95 -7.80
CA THR A 4 2.13 17.01 -6.33
C THR A 4 1.88 15.62 -5.75
N PHE A 5 2.58 15.30 -4.67
CA PHE A 5 2.30 14.12 -3.84
C PHE A 5 1.72 14.55 -2.49
N ILE A 6 0.54 14.01 -2.18
CA ILE A 6 -0.04 14.09 -0.84
C ILE A 6 0.29 12.76 -0.14
N GLY A 7 1.11 12.83 0.90
CA GLY A 7 1.75 11.67 1.54
C GLY A 7 3.17 11.46 1.02
N PHE A 8 4.15 11.64 1.91
CA PHE A 8 5.58 11.50 1.59
C PHE A 8 6.20 10.31 2.35
N GLY A 9 5.42 9.22 2.42
CA GLY A 9 5.84 7.93 2.96
C GLY A 9 6.82 7.19 2.01
N GLU A 10 6.87 5.86 2.09
CA GLU A 10 7.75 5.04 1.26
C GLU A 10 7.42 5.19 -0.23
N ALA A 11 6.20 4.82 -0.64
CA ALA A 11 5.80 4.83 -2.05
C ALA A 11 5.81 6.24 -2.65
N GLY A 12 5.16 7.22 -1.97
CA GLY A 12 5.13 8.60 -2.44
C GLY A 12 6.53 9.22 -2.53
N GLY A 13 7.41 8.90 -1.58
CA GLY A 13 8.80 9.38 -1.58
C GLY A 13 9.61 8.85 -2.76
N ILE A 14 9.53 7.55 -3.05
CA ILE A 14 10.24 6.93 -4.18
C ILE A 14 9.75 7.51 -5.50
N LEU A 15 8.44 7.54 -5.73
CA LEU A 15 7.88 8.06 -6.97
C LEU A 15 8.18 9.54 -7.18
N ALA A 16 8.07 10.35 -6.11
CA ALA A 16 8.37 11.79 -6.17
C ALA A 16 9.83 12.06 -6.54
N GLN A 17 10.77 11.33 -5.94
CA GLN A 17 12.21 11.47 -6.22
C GLN A 17 12.55 11.07 -7.65
N ASP A 18 11.97 9.96 -8.16
CA ASP A 18 12.21 9.49 -9.51
C ASP A 18 11.68 10.47 -10.56
N LEU A 19 10.47 11.00 -10.35
CA LEU A 19 9.88 11.98 -11.26
C LEU A 19 10.64 13.30 -11.24
N GLN A 20 11.15 13.71 -10.08
CA GLN A 20 12.01 14.88 -9.98
C GLN A 20 13.33 14.67 -10.71
N ALA A 21 13.95 13.49 -10.60
CA ALA A 21 15.19 13.16 -11.30
C ALA A 21 15.04 13.17 -12.83
N GLN A 22 13.82 13.02 -13.35
CA GLN A 22 13.49 13.20 -14.77
C GLN A 22 13.28 14.66 -15.18
N GLY A 23 13.47 15.64 -14.27
CA GLY A 23 13.33 17.06 -14.55
C GLY A 23 11.91 17.62 -14.41
N ASN A 24 10.99 16.88 -13.78
CA ASN A 24 9.66 17.41 -13.47
C ASN A 24 9.71 18.34 -12.24
N ALA A 25 8.79 19.31 -12.17
CA ALA A 25 8.58 20.11 -10.98
C ALA A 25 7.73 19.30 -9.97
N VAL A 26 8.38 18.73 -8.94
CA VAL A 26 7.73 17.88 -7.96
C VAL A 26 7.62 18.56 -6.60
N THR A 27 6.38 18.65 -6.12
CA THR A 27 6.04 19.13 -4.79
C THR A 27 5.52 17.97 -3.95
N VAL A 28 5.88 17.94 -2.67
CA VAL A 28 5.38 16.97 -1.70
C VAL A 28 4.76 17.68 -0.51
N TRP A 29 3.69 17.11 0.01
CA TRP A 29 3.12 17.52 1.29
C TRP A 29 2.74 16.29 2.10
N ASP A 30 3.01 16.34 3.40
CA ASP A 30 2.61 15.30 4.35
C ASP A 30 2.16 15.98 5.65
N ARG A 31 1.08 15.48 6.26
CA ARG A 31 0.57 16.04 7.53
C ARG A 31 1.63 16.04 8.66
N LYS A 32 2.63 15.17 8.56
CA LYS A 32 3.78 15.15 9.48
C LYS A 32 4.59 16.45 9.44
N ALA A 33 4.45 17.28 8.39
CA ALA A 33 5.06 18.59 8.32
C ALA A 33 4.44 19.58 9.32
N LEU A 34 3.25 19.30 9.83
CA LEU A 34 2.55 20.09 10.84
C LEU A 34 2.97 19.75 12.28
N VAL A 35 3.81 18.73 12.45
CA VAL A 35 4.27 18.23 13.76
C VAL A 35 5.75 18.53 13.91
N ALA A 36 6.10 19.33 14.92
CA ALA A 36 7.45 19.86 15.12
C ALA A 36 8.52 18.74 15.21
N GLU A 37 8.20 17.61 15.84
CA GLU A 37 9.10 16.48 16.05
C GLU A 37 9.42 15.72 14.74
N THR A 38 8.51 15.72 13.77
CA THR A 38 8.67 14.98 12.51
C THR A 38 9.11 15.86 11.34
N LEU A 39 8.94 17.17 11.44
CA LEU A 39 9.29 18.12 10.37
C LEU A 39 10.77 18.06 9.95
N PRO A 40 11.78 18.01 10.86
CA PRO A 40 13.18 17.97 10.45
C PRO A 40 13.52 16.75 9.59
N ALA A 41 13.02 15.57 9.95
CA ALA A 41 13.24 14.36 9.17
C ALA A 41 12.58 14.44 7.78
N LEU A 42 11.40 15.07 7.70
CA LEU A 42 10.70 15.27 6.43
C LEU A 42 11.45 16.28 5.53
N GLN A 43 11.97 17.36 6.10
CA GLN A 43 12.79 18.36 5.39
C GLN A 43 14.07 17.72 4.84
N GLN A 44 14.77 16.93 5.66
CA GLN A 44 15.97 16.21 5.22
C GLN A 44 15.65 15.25 4.07
N LYS A 45 14.56 14.50 4.16
CA LYS A 45 14.11 13.58 3.10
C LYS A 45 13.79 14.34 1.79
N ALA A 46 13.11 15.47 1.89
CA ALA A 46 12.79 16.31 0.73
C ALA A 46 14.03 16.89 0.07
N GLN A 47 15.00 17.36 0.86
CA GLN A 47 16.27 17.86 0.39
C GLN A 47 17.09 16.77 -0.32
N GLN A 48 17.19 15.58 0.26
CA GLN A 48 17.87 14.44 -0.37
C GLN A 48 17.22 14.04 -1.71
N GLY A 49 15.88 14.08 -1.77
CA GLY A 49 15.11 13.81 -2.98
C GLY A 49 15.05 14.97 -3.97
N ARG A 50 15.59 16.15 -3.61
CA ARG A 50 15.52 17.40 -4.39
C ARG A 50 14.09 17.81 -4.76
N VAL A 51 13.10 17.45 -3.93
CA VAL A 51 11.69 17.79 -4.11
C VAL A 51 11.30 18.98 -3.23
N ARG A 52 10.35 19.79 -3.66
CA ARG A 52 9.82 20.89 -2.87
C ARG A 52 8.90 20.35 -1.77
N LEU A 53 9.22 20.61 -0.51
CA LEU A 53 8.30 20.37 0.60
C LEU A 53 7.39 21.59 0.76
N ALA A 54 6.10 21.43 0.53
CA ALA A 54 5.11 22.48 0.70
C ALA A 54 4.81 22.75 2.17
N ALA A 55 4.57 24.00 2.51
CA ALA A 55 4.24 24.43 3.87
C ALA A 55 2.80 24.06 4.26
N SER A 56 1.90 23.95 3.29
CA SER A 56 0.50 23.58 3.49
C SER A 56 -0.03 22.75 2.33
N LEU A 57 -1.20 22.12 2.52
CA LEU A 57 -1.89 21.41 1.43
C LEU A 57 -2.30 22.38 0.31
N ALA A 58 -2.72 23.60 0.64
CA ALA A 58 -3.07 24.63 -0.33
C ALA A 58 -1.85 25.04 -1.18
N ASP A 59 -0.69 25.27 -0.55
CA ASP A 59 0.57 25.55 -1.24
C ASP A 59 0.99 24.38 -2.15
N ALA A 60 0.74 23.15 -1.74
CA ALA A 60 1.07 21.97 -2.54
C ALA A 60 0.20 21.84 -3.80
N LEU A 61 -1.06 22.23 -3.75
CA LEU A 61 -2.04 22.02 -4.81
C LEU A 61 -2.14 23.19 -5.81
N GLN A 62 -1.62 24.36 -5.47
CA GLN A 62 -1.84 25.62 -6.20
C GLN A 62 -1.61 25.53 -7.71
N ASP A 63 -0.50 24.92 -8.15
CA ASP A 63 -0.10 24.84 -9.55
C ASP A 63 -0.03 23.39 -10.08
N ALA A 64 -0.59 22.43 -9.33
CA ALA A 64 -0.49 21.01 -9.66
C ALA A 64 -1.30 20.68 -10.91
N THR A 65 -0.70 19.95 -11.85
CA THR A 65 -1.40 19.30 -12.97
C THR A 65 -1.88 17.91 -12.57
N LEU A 66 -0.97 17.13 -11.95
CA LEU A 66 -1.23 15.80 -11.43
C LEU A 66 -1.03 15.79 -9.92
N VAL A 67 -2.02 15.31 -9.18
CA VAL A 67 -1.99 15.16 -7.73
C VAL A 67 -2.05 13.68 -7.39
N PHE A 68 -0.99 13.12 -6.86
CA PHE A 68 -0.90 11.74 -6.41
C PHE A 68 -1.18 11.65 -4.91
N SER A 69 -2.25 10.95 -4.51
CA SER A 69 -2.54 10.65 -3.11
C SER A 69 -1.94 9.30 -2.74
N THR A 70 -0.99 9.30 -1.79
CA THR A 70 -0.22 8.14 -1.33
C THR A 70 -0.18 8.07 0.19
N VAL A 71 -1.34 8.20 0.82
CA VAL A 71 -1.51 8.15 2.28
C VAL A 71 -1.94 6.74 2.75
N THR A 72 -2.13 6.55 4.05
CA THR A 72 -2.69 5.30 4.58
C THR A 72 -4.18 5.19 4.27
N ALA A 73 -4.72 3.97 4.25
CA ALA A 73 -6.14 3.71 3.98
C ALA A 73 -7.06 4.52 4.89
N SER A 74 -6.72 4.60 6.18
CA SER A 74 -7.49 5.35 7.20
C SER A 74 -7.54 6.87 6.96
N GLN A 75 -6.63 7.41 6.15
CA GLN A 75 -6.55 8.85 5.84
C GLN A 75 -7.07 9.21 4.44
N ALA A 76 -7.35 8.23 3.60
CA ALA A 76 -7.65 8.46 2.19
C ALA A 76 -8.86 9.42 1.98
N LEU A 77 -9.99 9.14 2.62
CA LEU A 77 -11.19 9.97 2.47
C LEU A 77 -11.03 11.36 3.10
N ASN A 78 -10.37 11.44 4.26
CA ASN A 78 -10.09 12.72 4.93
C ASN A 78 -9.23 13.64 4.04
N VAL A 79 -8.20 13.09 3.40
CA VAL A 79 -7.35 13.84 2.47
C VAL A 79 -8.14 14.30 1.24
N VAL A 80 -9.01 13.46 0.70
CA VAL A 80 -9.89 13.84 -0.42
C VAL A 80 -10.78 15.03 -0.04
N GLN A 81 -11.43 15.00 1.12
CA GLN A 81 -12.29 16.09 1.60
C GLN A 81 -11.50 17.41 1.75
N GLN A 82 -10.29 17.35 2.29
CA GLN A 82 -9.45 18.54 2.43
C GLN A 82 -8.93 19.06 1.08
N ALA A 83 -8.54 18.16 0.17
CA ALA A 83 -8.03 18.53 -1.15
C ALA A 83 -9.12 19.11 -2.04
N ALA A 84 -10.35 18.58 -1.99
CA ALA A 84 -11.46 19.03 -2.83
C ALA A 84 -11.77 20.54 -2.67
N ALA A 85 -11.63 21.07 -1.44
CA ALA A 85 -11.84 22.49 -1.18
C ALA A 85 -10.76 23.41 -1.81
N LEU A 86 -9.66 22.83 -2.30
CA LEU A 86 -8.47 23.54 -2.78
C LEU A 86 -8.15 23.22 -4.24
N LEU A 87 -8.70 22.15 -4.78
CA LEU A 87 -8.50 21.73 -6.16
C LEU A 87 -9.18 22.68 -7.15
N GLN A 88 -8.61 22.79 -8.33
CA GLN A 88 -9.08 23.63 -9.41
C GLN A 88 -9.49 22.81 -10.65
N ASN A 89 -10.30 23.41 -11.50
CA ASN A 89 -10.64 22.82 -12.81
C ASN A 89 -9.39 22.44 -13.61
N GLY A 90 -9.41 21.25 -14.20
CA GLY A 90 -8.31 20.73 -15.01
C GLY A 90 -7.22 20.00 -14.24
N GLN A 91 -7.25 20.01 -12.91
CA GLN A 91 -6.36 19.17 -12.10
C GLN A 91 -6.85 17.73 -12.07
N HIS A 92 -5.92 16.77 -12.07
CA HIS A 92 -6.20 15.35 -12.01
C HIS A 92 -5.75 14.78 -10.65
N PHE A 93 -6.69 14.27 -9.87
CA PHE A 93 -6.44 13.62 -8.59
C PHE A 93 -6.32 12.11 -8.79
N LEU A 94 -5.13 11.56 -8.63
CA LEU A 94 -4.83 10.14 -8.75
C LEU A 94 -4.77 9.52 -7.35
N ASP A 95 -5.74 8.71 -7.02
CA ASP A 95 -5.80 8.06 -5.71
C ASP A 95 -5.14 6.68 -5.72
N LEU A 96 -3.91 6.59 -5.19
CA LEU A 96 -3.12 5.35 -5.11
C LEU A 96 -3.38 4.57 -3.80
N ASN A 97 -4.29 5.05 -2.95
CA ASN A 97 -4.52 4.45 -1.65
C ASN A 97 -5.23 3.10 -1.77
N SER A 98 -4.89 2.17 -0.88
CA SER A 98 -5.48 0.82 -0.86
C SER A 98 -6.75 0.82 -0.03
N VAL A 99 -7.85 1.28 -0.62
CA VAL A 99 -9.19 1.36 0.00
C VAL A 99 -10.23 0.62 -0.83
N ALA A 100 -11.38 0.34 -0.21
CA ALA A 100 -12.48 -0.38 -0.83
C ALA A 100 -13.07 0.40 -2.03
N PRO A 101 -13.67 -0.30 -3.03
CA PRO A 101 -14.26 0.34 -4.22
C PRO A 101 -15.31 1.41 -3.89
N HIS A 102 -16.15 1.19 -2.87
CA HIS A 102 -17.15 2.18 -2.47
C HIS A 102 -16.50 3.46 -1.91
N THR A 103 -15.38 3.34 -1.18
CA THR A 103 -14.61 4.49 -0.69
C THR A 103 -14.03 5.29 -1.86
N LYS A 104 -13.55 4.60 -2.92
CA LYS A 104 -13.08 5.26 -4.16
C LYS A 104 -14.20 6.01 -4.86
N ARG A 105 -15.40 5.41 -4.96
CA ARG A 105 -16.58 6.08 -5.56
C ARG A 105 -17.00 7.31 -4.76
N ALA A 106 -17.10 7.20 -3.44
CA ALA A 106 -17.40 8.35 -2.58
C ALA A 106 -16.33 9.47 -2.71
N ALA A 107 -15.06 9.10 -2.78
CA ALA A 107 -13.97 10.04 -3.02
C ALA A 107 -14.09 10.73 -4.38
N ALA A 108 -14.45 9.99 -5.42
CA ALA A 108 -14.66 10.53 -6.76
C ALA A 108 -15.80 11.56 -6.82
N GLU A 109 -16.91 11.30 -6.16
CA GLU A 109 -18.04 12.25 -6.06
C GLU A 109 -17.58 13.59 -5.47
N VAL A 110 -16.80 13.55 -4.39
CA VAL A 110 -16.27 14.75 -3.72
C VAL A 110 -15.32 15.54 -4.64
N ILE A 111 -14.40 14.86 -5.33
CA ILE A 111 -13.44 15.49 -6.25
C ILE A 111 -14.13 16.06 -7.48
N HIS A 112 -15.10 15.33 -8.04
CA HIS A 112 -15.86 15.80 -9.22
C HIS A 112 -16.73 17.03 -8.87
N ALA A 113 -17.33 17.06 -7.68
CA ALA A 113 -18.08 18.24 -7.21
C ALA A 113 -17.19 19.51 -7.10
N ALA A 114 -15.90 19.34 -6.88
CA ALA A 114 -14.92 20.43 -6.87
C ALA A 114 -14.42 20.82 -8.27
N GLY A 115 -14.89 20.15 -9.34
CA GLY A 115 -14.50 20.42 -10.73
C GLY A 115 -13.19 19.77 -11.17
N ALA A 116 -12.54 18.97 -10.33
CA ALA A 116 -11.34 18.23 -10.68
C ALA A 116 -11.68 16.81 -11.16
N SER A 117 -10.73 16.14 -11.82
CA SER A 117 -10.89 14.75 -12.25
C SER A 117 -10.36 13.78 -11.21
N TYR A 118 -11.08 12.70 -10.95
CA TYR A 118 -10.64 11.61 -10.09
C TYR A 118 -10.24 10.39 -10.91
N ILE A 119 -9.08 9.82 -10.61
CA ILE A 119 -8.55 8.58 -11.20
C ILE A 119 -8.34 7.56 -10.09
N ASP A 120 -9.07 6.43 -10.15
CA ASP A 120 -8.83 5.28 -9.30
C ASP A 120 -7.56 4.56 -9.75
N VAL A 121 -6.55 4.51 -8.90
CA VAL A 121 -5.28 3.86 -9.19
C VAL A 121 -5.04 2.71 -8.20
N ALA A 122 -4.89 1.49 -8.70
CA ALA A 122 -4.47 0.34 -7.92
C ALA A 122 -2.99 0.03 -8.18
N VAL A 123 -2.17 0.13 -7.15
CA VAL A 123 -0.75 -0.25 -7.17
C VAL A 123 -0.66 -1.77 -6.98
N MET A 124 -0.23 -2.53 -8.00
CA MET A 124 -0.36 -3.99 -8.08
C MET A 124 0.88 -4.76 -7.60
N ALA A 125 1.95 -4.06 -7.19
CA ALA A 125 3.16 -4.65 -6.63
C ALA A 125 3.80 -3.67 -5.63
N PRO A 126 4.75 -4.12 -4.77
CA PRO A 126 5.56 -3.22 -3.96
C PRO A 126 6.32 -2.21 -4.84
N VAL A 127 6.33 -0.94 -4.40
CA VAL A 127 6.99 0.15 -5.15
C VAL A 127 8.51 0.07 -5.09
N PRO A 128 9.17 -0.22 -3.92
CA PRO A 128 10.62 -0.14 -3.81
C PRO A 128 11.42 -0.88 -4.90
N PRO A 129 11.13 -2.16 -5.25
CA PRO A 129 11.96 -2.88 -6.23
C PRO A 129 11.69 -2.44 -7.68
N LYS A 130 10.49 -1.91 -7.99
CA LYS A 130 10.07 -1.57 -9.36
C LYS A 130 10.01 -0.08 -9.64
N ARG A 131 9.94 0.73 -8.60
CA ARG A 131 9.90 2.21 -8.69
C ARG A 131 8.82 2.67 -9.68
N LEU A 132 9.12 3.53 -10.65
CA LEU A 132 8.15 3.98 -11.68
C LEU A 132 7.59 2.84 -12.54
N ALA A 133 8.36 1.75 -12.74
CA ALA A 133 7.88 0.58 -13.47
C ALA A 133 6.90 -0.31 -12.66
N THR A 134 6.50 0.10 -11.46
CA THR A 134 5.47 -0.61 -10.67
C THR A 134 4.16 -0.69 -11.46
N PRO A 135 3.58 -1.89 -11.66
CA PRO A 135 2.33 -2.02 -12.39
C PRO A 135 1.18 -1.30 -11.69
N LEU A 136 0.51 -0.41 -12.44
CA LEU A 136 -0.66 0.33 -11.99
C LEU A 136 -1.88 -0.08 -12.83
N LEU A 137 -3.03 -0.28 -12.21
CA LEU A 137 -4.32 -0.31 -12.88
C LEU A 137 -4.98 1.05 -12.68
N ILE A 138 -5.55 1.61 -13.74
CA ILE A 138 -6.23 2.91 -13.67
C ILE A 138 -7.66 2.82 -14.24
N GLY A 139 -8.59 3.49 -13.56
CA GLY A 139 -9.99 3.61 -13.96
C GLY A 139 -10.55 4.98 -13.60
N GLY A 140 -11.68 5.33 -14.23
CA GLY A 140 -12.37 6.60 -14.06
C GLY A 140 -12.58 7.34 -15.39
N ALA A 141 -13.55 8.25 -15.42
CA ALA A 141 -14.01 8.93 -16.65
C ALA A 141 -12.88 9.65 -17.43
N GLN A 142 -11.84 10.11 -16.76
CA GLN A 142 -10.68 10.79 -17.39
C GLN A 142 -9.42 9.91 -17.46
N ALA A 143 -9.50 8.63 -17.07
CA ALA A 143 -8.33 7.74 -17.02
C ALA A 143 -7.67 7.53 -18.38
N GLU A 144 -8.48 7.44 -19.45
CA GLU A 144 -7.96 7.34 -20.83
C GLU A 144 -7.13 8.57 -21.23
N ARG A 145 -7.59 9.77 -20.85
CA ARG A 145 -6.89 11.02 -21.13
C ARG A 145 -5.60 11.18 -20.32
N VAL A 146 -5.60 10.66 -19.09
CA VAL A 146 -4.44 10.75 -18.17
C VAL A 146 -3.39 9.69 -18.48
N LYS A 147 -3.76 8.53 -19.02
CA LYS A 147 -2.84 7.43 -19.34
C LYS A 147 -1.61 7.85 -20.17
N PRO A 148 -1.71 8.61 -21.26
CA PRO A 148 -0.54 9.08 -22.00
C PRO A 148 0.42 9.93 -21.16
N LEU A 149 -0.10 10.77 -20.26
CA LEU A 149 0.71 11.57 -19.34
C LEU A 149 1.50 10.69 -18.38
N LEU A 150 0.87 9.64 -17.84
CA LEU A 150 1.54 8.68 -16.95
C LEU A 150 2.65 7.90 -17.70
N HIS A 151 2.41 7.49 -18.93
CA HIS A 151 3.42 6.83 -19.76
C HIS A 151 4.60 7.75 -20.10
N GLN A 152 4.35 9.03 -20.37
CA GLN A 152 5.40 10.03 -20.59
C GLN A 152 6.28 10.20 -19.34
N LEU A 153 5.71 10.02 -18.15
CA LEU A 153 6.41 10.02 -16.86
C LEU A 153 7.08 8.67 -16.53
N GLY A 154 7.04 7.69 -17.43
CA GLY A 154 7.62 6.37 -17.21
C GLY A 154 6.83 5.46 -16.25
N LEU A 155 5.58 5.83 -15.92
CA LEU A 155 4.72 5.02 -15.07
C LEU A 155 4.06 3.89 -15.88
N ASN A 156 4.14 2.67 -15.35
CA ASN A 156 3.59 1.48 -16.00
C ASN A 156 2.10 1.33 -15.68
N SER A 157 1.24 2.05 -16.41
CA SER A 157 -0.21 2.06 -16.19
C SER A 157 -0.99 1.31 -17.27
N ARG A 158 -1.97 0.49 -16.84
CA ARG A 158 -2.94 -0.18 -17.68
C ARG A 158 -4.34 0.38 -17.42
N LEU A 159 -4.99 0.89 -18.45
CA LEU A 159 -6.37 1.33 -18.40
C LEU A 159 -7.30 0.12 -18.29
N LEU A 160 -8.29 0.19 -17.40
CA LEU A 160 -9.39 -0.77 -17.30
C LEU A 160 -10.64 -0.23 -18.00
N GLY A 161 -11.12 0.93 -17.60
CA GLY A 161 -12.35 1.53 -18.14
C GLY A 161 -12.64 2.89 -17.51
N SER A 162 -13.85 3.38 -17.76
CA SER A 162 -14.34 4.67 -17.24
C SER A 162 -14.87 4.60 -15.80
N GLU A 163 -15.06 3.40 -15.26
CA GLU A 163 -15.69 3.22 -13.97
C GLU A 163 -14.67 3.35 -12.83
N VAL A 164 -15.05 4.15 -11.81
CA VAL A 164 -14.31 4.23 -10.54
C VAL A 164 -14.66 3.03 -9.67
N GLY A 165 -13.65 2.41 -9.08
CA GLY A 165 -13.80 1.26 -8.19
C GLY A 165 -13.41 -0.08 -8.81
N GLU A 166 -13.28 -0.18 -10.14
CA GLU A 166 -12.89 -1.42 -10.82
C GLU A 166 -11.43 -1.79 -10.52
N ALA A 167 -10.51 -0.82 -10.62
CA ALA A 167 -9.09 -1.04 -10.32
C ALA A 167 -8.90 -1.47 -8.85
N SER A 168 -9.55 -0.79 -7.92
CA SER A 168 -9.50 -1.15 -6.50
C SER A 168 -10.19 -2.49 -6.21
N ALA A 169 -11.28 -2.85 -6.89
CA ALA A 169 -11.94 -4.16 -6.72
C ALA A 169 -10.99 -5.31 -7.08
N ILE A 170 -10.32 -5.23 -8.23
CA ILE A 170 -9.32 -6.23 -8.65
C ILE A 170 -8.22 -6.37 -7.58
N LYS A 171 -7.71 -5.26 -7.08
CA LYS A 171 -6.68 -5.28 -6.02
C LYS A 171 -7.20 -5.89 -4.72
N MET A 172 -8.41 -5.51 -4.28
CA MET A 172 -8.97 -6.01 -3.02
C MET A 172 -9.25 -7.51 -3.08
N CYS A 173 -9.89 -8.00 -4.14
CA CYS A 173 -10.13 -9.44 -4.33
C CYS A 173 -8.81 -10.23 -4.38
N ARG A 174 -7.80 -9.73 -5.11
CA ARG A 174 -6.47 -10.35 -5.13
C ARG A 174 -5.83 -10.38 -3.74
N SER A 175 -6.06 -9.37 -2.93
CA SER A 175 -5.48 -9.26 -1.58
C SER A 175 -5.94 -10.37 -0.64
N VAL A 176 -7.15 -10.91 -0.82
CA VAL A 176 -7.63 -12.09 -0.07
C VAL A 176 -6.63 -13.24 -0.22
N MET A 177 -6.25 -13.58 -1.46
CA MET A 177 -5.33 -14.69 -1.72
C MET A 177 -3.91 -14.39 -1.24
N ILE A 178 -3.36 -13.23 -1.58
CA ILE A 178 -1.96 -12.92 -1.26
C ILE A 178 -1.72 -12.85 0.25
N LYS A 179 -2.56 -12.10 0.96
CA LYS A 179 -2.43 -11.96 2.42
C LYS A 179 -2.99 -13.16 3.19
N GLY A 180 -3.90 -13.90 2.55
CA GLY A 180 -4.35 -15.20 3.05
C GLY A 180 -3.21 -16.21 3.09
N LEU A 181 -2.45 -16.36 2.02
CA LEU A 181 -1.27 -17.23 2.00
C LEU A 181 -0.25 -16.84 3.07
N GLU A 182 0.00 -15.54 3.28
CA GLU A 182 0.89 -15.07 4.34
C GLU A 182 0.37 -15.45 5.73
N ALA A 183 -0.91 -15.23 6.01
CA ALA A 183 -1.54 -15.54 7.29
C ALA A 183 -1.58 -17.05 7.55
N LEU A 184 -2.03 -17.86 6.58
CA LEU A 184 -2.09 -19.31 6.68
C LEU A 184 -0.70 -19.90 6.89
N THR A 185 0.31 -19.44 6.16
CA THR A 185 1.69 -19.92 6.31
C THR A 185 2.24 -19.57 7.69
N THR A 186 1.97 -18.35 8.17
CA THR A 186 2.41 -17.91 9.50
C THR A 186 1.80 -18.79 10.59
N GLU A 187 0.49 -19.01 10.56
CA GLU A 187 -0.21 -19.85 11.54
C GLU A 187 0.25 -21.30 11.49
N CYS A 188 0.25 -21.92 10.30
CA CYS A 188 0.66 -23.29 10.08
C CYS A 188 2.09 -23.56 10.57
N LEU A 189 3.05 -22.78 10.12
CA LEU A 189 4.45 -23.01 10.45
C LEU A 189 4.80 -22.57 11.89
N SER A 190 4.05 -21.66 12.49
CA SER A 190 4.16 -21.40 13.93
C SER A 190 3.78 -22.62 14.77
N ALA A 191 2.65 -23.26 14.45
CA ALA A 191 2.22 -24.48 15.13
C ALA A 191 3.17 -25.66 14.86
N ALA A 192 3.55 -25.89 13.61
CA ALA A 192 4.47 -26.95 13.20
C ALA A 192 5.82 -26.83 13.94
N ARG A 193 6.33 -25.61 14.12
CA ARG A 193 7.56 -25.33 14.86
C ARG A 193 7.44 -25.73 16.34
N GLN A 194 6.32 -25.43 16.97
CA GLN A 194 6.09 -25.82 18.37
C GLN A 194 6.05 -27.34 18.57
N TYR A 195 5.57 -28.08 17.55
CA TYR A 195 5.58 -29.55 17.57
C TYR A 195 6.89 -30.17 17.05
N GLY A 196 7.86 -29.39 16.55
CA GLY A 196 9.11 -29.87 15.97
C GLY A 196 8.93 -30.67 14.67
N VAL A 197 7.87 -30.40 13.91
CA VAL A 197 7.51 -31.14 12.69
C VAL A 197 7.49 -30.26 11.43
N GLU A 198 8.04 -29.06 11.48
CA GLU A 198 7.97 -28.09 10.40
C GLU A 198 8.55 -28.62 9.08
N GLN A 199 9.66 -29.39 9.12
CA GLN A 199 10.22 -29.95 7.90
C GLN A 199 9.29 -30.98 7.26
N ALA A 200 8.69 -31.85 8.03
CA ALA A 200 7.73 -32.83 7.52
C ALA A 200 6.49 -32.17 6.90
N VAL A 201 6.03 -31.06 7.48
CA VAL A 201 4.93 -30.24 6.94
C VAL A 201 5.35 -29.61 5.60
N LEU A 202 6.55 -29.02 5.52
CA LEU A 202 7.09 -28.40 4.30
C LEU A 202 7.25 -29.44 3.19
N ASP A 203 7.78 -30.62 3.49
CA ASP A 203 7.94 -31.72 2.53
C ASP A 203 6.58 -32.19 1.98
N SER A 204 5.59 -32.33 2.86
CA SER A 204 4.22 -32.68 2.47
C SER A 204 3.55 -31.60 1.59
N LEU A 205 3.73 -30.34 1.93
CA LEU A 205 3.23 -29.22 1.11
C LEU A 205 3.95 -29.15 -0.23
N HIS A 206 5.26 -29.41 -0.25
CA HIS A 206 6.03 -29.48 -1.51
C HIS A 206 5.56 -30.64 -2.39
N ALA A 207 5.29 -31.81 -1.83
CA ALA A 207 4.75 -32.96 -2.57
C ALA A 207 3.37 -32.65 -3.18
N SER A 208 2.52 -31.90 -2.46
CA SER A 208 1.19 -31.51 -2.93
C SER A 208 1.23 -30.38 -3.97
N PHE A 209 2.17 -29.45 -3.84
CA PHE A 209 2.30 -28.23 -4.65
C PHE A 209 3.78 -27.96 -5.01
N PRO A 210 4.40 -28.78 -5.89
CA PRO A 210 5.85 -28.74 -6.12
C PRO A 210 6.37 -27.41 -6.69
N SER A 211 5.51 -26.68 -7.43
CA SER A 211 5.89 -25.42 -8.09
C SER A 211 5.88 -24.19 -7.18
N LEU A 212 5.38 -24.31 -5.94
CA LEU A 212 5.24 -23.15 -5.05
C LEU A 212 6.51 -22.83 -4.25
N GLY A 213 7.44 -23.77 -4.09
CA GLY A 213 8.71 -23.54 -3.39
C GLY A 213 8.60 -23.62 -1.86
N TRP A 214 7.78 -24.55 -1.34
CA TRP A 214 7.61 -24.76 0.11
C TRP A 214 8.92 -25.16 0.81
N ASN A 215 9.78 -25.94 0.15
CA ASN A 215 11.11 -26.33 0.65
C ASN A 215 12.22 -25.35 0.27
N ASP A 216 11.86 -24.12 -0.16
CA ASP A 216 12.78 -23.07 -0.57
C ASP A 216 12.43 -21.76 0.13
N GLN A 217 12.38 -20.64 -0.58
CA GLN A 217 12.24 -19.30 -0.02
C GLN A 217 10.80 -18.89 0.30
N LEU A 218 9.78 -19.65 -0.14
CA LEU A 218 8.40 -19.22 0.02
C LEU A 218 7.98 -19.02 1.49
N PRO A 219 8.22 -19.97 2.43
CA PRO A 219 7.86 -19.76 3.84
C PRO A 219 8.56 -18.55 4.45
N HIS A 220 9.86 -18.41 4.18
CA HIS A 220 10.64 -17.27 4.61
C HIS A 220 10.05 -15.96 4.11
N TYR A 221 9.77 -15.87 2.79
CA TYR A 221 9.17 -14.68 2.19
C TYR A 221 7.82 -14.35 2.82
N LEU A 222 6.90 -15.32 2.93
CA LEU A 222 5.54 -15.08 3.42
C LEU A 222 5.54 -14.60 4.88
N ILE A 223 6.29 -15.26 5.77
CA ILE A 223 6.34 -14.89 7.19
C ILE A 223 7.07 -13.56 7.40
N SER A 224 8.16 -13.30 6.66
CA SER A 224 8.85 -12.00 6.73
C SER A 224 7.94 -10.83 6.38
N ARG A 225 7.04 -11.01 5.41
CA ARG A 225 6.08 -9.96 5.02
C ARG A 225 5.09 -9.64 6.13
N VAL A 226 4.68 -10.62 6.93
CA VAL A 226 3.83 -10.39 8.11
C VAL A 226 4.62 -9.68 9.20
N ALA A 227 5.83 -10.15 9.50
CA ALA A 227 6.68 -9.55 10.54
C ALA A 227 7.05 -8.08 10.24
N GLU A 228 7.33 -7.74 8.98
CA GLU A 228 7.74 -6.38 8.56
C GLU A 228 6.56 -5.42 8.38
N HIS A 229 5.43 -5.91 7.86
CA HIS A 229 4.36 -5.04 7.38
C HIS A 229 2.97 -5.39 7.93
N GLY A 230 2.87 -6.30 8.89
CA GLY A 230 1.60 -6.88 9.34
C GLY A 230 0.57 -5.83 9.77
N GLN A 231 0.97 -4.78 10.49
CA GLN A 231 0.07 -3.69 10.87
C GLN A 231 -0.58 -3.01 9.65
N ARG A 232 0.22 -2.56 8.70
CA ARG A 232 -0.29 -1.92 7.47
C ARG A 232 -1.15 -2.90 6.65
N ARG A 233 -0.77 -4.19 6.61
CA ARG A 233 -1.52 -5.23 5.91
C ARG A 233 -2.85 -5.54 6.58
N ALA A 234 -2.93 -5.49 7.91
CA ALA A 234 -4.18 -5.60 8.65
C ALA A 234 -5.14 -4.45 8.29
N GLU A 235 -4.65 -3.20 8.24
CA GLU A 235 -5.45 -2.05 7.79
C GLU A 235 -5.96 -2.23 6.35
N GLU A 236 -5.09 -2.69 5.43
CA GLU A 236 -5.50 -2.99 4.04
C GLU A 236 -6.53 -4.14 3.97
N MET A 237 -6.43 -5.16 4.85
CA MET A 237 -7.41 -6.25 4.90
C MET A 237 -8.76 -5.83 5.49
N GLN A 238 -8.82 -4.82 6.37
CA GLN A 238 -10.09 -4.22 6.77
C GLN A 238 -10.83 -3.62 5.58
N GLU A 239 -10.13 -2.99 4.62
CA GLU A 239 -10.73 -2.51 3.38
C GLU A 239 -11.21 -3.66 2.48
N VAL A 240 -10.52 -4.81 2.50
CA VAL A 240 -10.98 -6.04 1.83
C VAL A 240 -12.27 -6.56 2.45
N VAL A 241 -12.37 -6.60 3.80
CA VAL A 241 -13.61 -6.99 4.50
C VAL A 241 -14.78 -6.11 4.05
N LYS A 242 -14.63 -4.79 4.04
CA LYS A 242 -15.64 -3.87 3.54
C LYS A 242 -16.02 -4.14 2.08
N THR A 243 -15.02 -4.39 1.24
CA THR A 243 -15.21 -4.70 -0.19
C THR A 243 -16.11 -5.94 -0.40
N LEU A 244 -15.87 -7.01 0.38
CA LEU A 244 -16.67 -8.23 0.31
C LEU A 244 -18.09 -8.02 0.85
N GLN A 245 -18.21 -7.30 1.96
CA GLN A 245 -19.50 -6.96 2.56
C GLN A 245 -20.39 -6.14 1.62
N ASP A 246 -19.83 -5.19 0.88
CA ASP A 246 -20.54 -4.37 -0.11
C ASP A 246 -21.24 -5.20 -1.18
N VAL A 247 -20.64 -6.32 -1.58
CA VAL A 247 -21.20 -7.25 -2.56
C VAL A 247 -21.87 -8.47 -1.91
N LYS A 248 -22.14 -8.42 -0.60
CA LYS A 248 -22.81 -9.45 0.19
C LYS A 248 -22.11 -10.82 0.17
N VAL A 249 -20.80 -10.85 0.03
CA VAL A 249 -19.96 -12.04 0.18
C VAL A 249 -19.49 -12.12 1.64
N PRO A 250 -19.64 -13.28 2.32
CA PRO A 250 -19.09 -13.47 3.66
C PRO A 250 -17.59 -13.18 3.71
N ALA A 251 -17.14 -12.47 4.74
CA ALA A 251 -15.77 -11.97 4.85
C ALA A 251 -14.98 -12.64 6.00
N ASP A 252 -15.39 -13.83 6.44
CA ASP A 252 -14.84 -14.51 7.63
C ASP A 252 -13.33 -14.74 7.50
N MET A 253 -12.88 -15.29 6.38
CA MET A 253 -11.46 -15.52 6.13
C MET A 253 -10.67 -14.19 6.09
N SER A 254 -11.22 -13.15 5.47
CA SER A 254 -10.58 -11.84 5.43
C SER A 254 -10.48 -11.19 6.80
N ALA A 255 -11.48 -11.36 7.66
CA ALA A 255 -11.46 -10.90 9.04
C ALA A 255 -10.42 -11.68 9.89
N ALA A 256 -10.32 -13.00 9.71
CA ALA A 256 -9.29 -13.82 10.33
C ALA A 256 -7.87 -13.39 9.88
N ILE A 257 -7.68 -13.06 8.60
CA ILE A 257 -6.41 -12.55 8.08
C ILE A 257 -6.03 -11.22 8.77
N VAL A 258 -6.98 -10.31 9.01
CA VAL A 258 -6.71 -9.08 9.78
C VAL A 258 -6.11 -9.42 11.14
N ALA A 259 -6.74 -10.37 11.87
CA ALA A 259 -6.27 -10.78 13.19
C ALA A 259 -4.88 -11.42 13.15
N THR A 260 -4.62 -12.30 12.18
CA THR A 260 -3.31 -12.98 12.04
C THR A 260 -2.20 -12.00 11.67
N GLN A 261 -2.46 -11.07 10.74
CA GLN A 261 -1.48 -10.05 10.33
C GLN A 261 -1.11 -9.13 11.50
N GLN A 262 -2.10 -8.65 12.26
CA GLN A 262 -1.87 -7.81 13.43
C GLN A 262 -1.24 -8.61 14.58
N GLY A 263 -1.71 -9.82 14.81
CA GLY A 263 -1.29 -10.65 15.95
C GLY A 263 0.21 -10.95 15.98
N LEU A 264 0.85 -11.19 14.82
CA LEU A 264 2.30 -11.40 14.78
C LEU A 264 3.07 -10.11 15.16
N VAL A 265 2.59 -8.96 14.72
CA VAL A 265 3.19 -7.66 15.07
C VAL A 265 3.02 -7.37 16.57
N ASP A 266 1.85 -7.65 17.12
CA ASP A 266 1.58 -7.48 18.55
C ASP A 266 2.48 -8.41 19.39
N ALA A 267 2.66 -9.65 18.94
CA ALA A 267 3.54 -10.61 19.60
C ALA A 267 5.03 -10.20 19.57
N LEU A 268 5.50 -9.59 18.49
CA LEU A 268 6.83 -8.98 18.39
C LEU A 268 6.96 -7.78 19.34
N ASN A 269 5.99 -6.87 19.33
CA ASN A 269 5.97 -5.68 20.16
C ASN A 269 5.94 -6.03 21.67
N ALA A 270 5.18 -7.05 22.06
CA ALA A 270 5.13 -7.54 23.44
C ALA A 270 6.49 -8.03 23.97
N ARG A 271 7.42 -8.36 23.08
CA ARG A 271 8.80 -8.77 23.37
C ARG A 271 9.83 -7.68 23.09
N ALA A 272 9.38 -6.45 22.84
CA ALA A 272 10.22 -5.31 22.43
C ALA A 272 11.11 -5.61 21.19
N LEU A 273 10.66 -6.49 20.31
CA LEU A 273 11.34 -6.86 19.08
C LEU A 273 10.83 -5.99 17.91
N ARG A 274 11.76 -5.47 17.11
CA ARG A 274 11.46 -4.78 15.85
C ARG A 274 12.03 -5.56 14.68
N TYR A 275 11.37 -5.54 13.53
CA TYR A 275 11.79 -6.27 12.34
C TYR A 275 13.26 -5.98 11.97
N GLN A 276 13.71 -4.73 12.05
CA GLN A 276 15.09 -4.32 11.73
C GLN A 276 16.14 -5.00 12.61
N GLN A 277 15.76 -5.46 13.82
CA GLN A 277 16.63 -6.18 14.77
C GLN A 277 16.70 -7.69 14.48
N LEU A 278 15.85 -8.17 13.54
CA LEU A 278 15.78 -9.56 13.12
C LEU A 278 16.57 -9.84 11.84
N THR A 279 17.51 -8.96 11.49
CA THR A 279 18.33 -9.09 10.26
C THR A 279 19.62 -9.87 10.56
N PRO A 280 19.98 -10.92 9.76
CA PRO A 280 19.15 -11.50 8.70
C PRO A 280 17.89 -12.18 9.26
N PHE A 281 16.74 -11.99 8.59
CA PHE A 281 15.49 -12.58 9.05
C PHE A 281 15.51 -14.11 8.86
N ILE A 282 15.32 -14.86 9.96
CA ILE A 282 15.17 -16.32 9.97
C ILE A 282 13.85 -16.61 10.66
N TRP A 283 12.89 -17.13 9.92
CA TRP A 283 11.52 -17.30 10.42
C TRP A 283 11.45 -18.27 11.61
N GLN A 284 12.25 -19.34 11.62
CA GLN A 284 12.30 -20.30 12.72
C GLN A 284 12.75 -19.62 14.03
N GLU A 285 13.87 -18.90 13.97
CA GLU A 285 14.40 -18.17 15.13
C GLU A 285 13.44 -17.06 15.60
N THR A 286 12.76 -16.43 14.65
CA THR A 286 11.78 -15.39 14.96
C THR A 286 10.58 -15.97 15.69
N LEU A 287 10.06 -17.10 15.20
CA LEU A 287 8.94 -17.79 15.87
C LEU A 287 9.34 -18.35 17.24
N ASP A 288 10.55 -18.87 17.41
CA ASP A 288 11.06 -19.33 18.71
C ASP A 288 11.16 -18.18 19.72
N LYS A 289 11.52 -16.98 19.28
CA LYS A 289 11.51 -15.77 20.14
C LYS A 289 10.10 -15.34 20.54
N ILE A 290 9.11 -15.54 19.66
CA ILE A 290 7.71 -15.17 19.91
C ILE A 290 7.00 -16.26 20.72
N TYR A 291 7.20 -17.50 20.34
CA TYR A 291 6.62 -18.70 20.95
C TYR A 291 7.75 -19.63 21.40
N PRO A 292 8.30 -19.43 22.60
CA PRO A 292 9.40 -20.28 23.06
C PRO A 292 8.99 -21.76 23.05
N PRO A 293 9.89 -22.68 22.62
CA PRO A 293 9.64 -24.10 22.71
C PRO A 293 9.31 -24.48 24.16
N GLN A 294 8.32 -25.38 24.35
CA GLN A 294 7.93 -25.87 25.67
C GLN A 294 9.00 -26.82 26.23
#